data_de2b333ba40399e738a9a63e71168dc6
#
_entry.id   de2b333ba40399e738a9a63e71168dc6
#
_cell.length_a   1.000
_cell.length_b   1.000
_cell.length_c   1.000
_cell.angle_alpha   90.00
_cell.angle_beta   90.00
_cell.angle_gamma   90.00
#
_symmetry.space_group_name_H-M   'P 1'
#
loop_
_entity.id
_entity.type
_entity.pdbx_description
1 polymer ?
#
loop_
_entity_poly.entity_id
_entity_poly.type
_entity_poly.pdbx_seq_one_letter_code
_entity_poly.pdbx_strand_id
1 'polypeptide(L)'
;VVLFLASAPSYGATFEGKTITIVVGYKPGGGYDRYARLIAKYLPKYLPGNPGAVVQNMPGASSVIAANYLYSIAKPDGLTIGTFNNATVVAQLIKVEGVRFDLTKFAWLGSAASDAVILTVRSDLPYRTAEDLRKVKQFVIGTTGPGSSTHDFPALLEEFAGFDFKLVPGYSSSADVMLALERKEVDGRAGSYDSIKPFIDRGLVRPIIRNRTSAPGIEKLPVDENLATSAQGKLIMAVNAVPTQIYRPFVAPPATAKDALKMLRDAFAKALNDKDLLAEAEKGKMTIDYVSPEHALKIVAEVLGQPADVVQTLAKYIKFGD
;
A
#
# COMPACT_ATOMS: atom_id res chain seq x y z
N VAL A 1 27.53 -8.13 -55.28
CA VAL A 1 27.09 -7.04 -54.37
C VAL A 1 26.79 -7.67 -53.03
N VAL A 2 27.68 -7.52 -52.05
CA VAL A 2 27.47 -7.99 -50.68
C VAL A 2 26.82 -6.84 -49.93
N LEU A 3 25.54 -6.97 -49.58
CA LEU A 3 24.87 -6.03 -48.67
C LEU A 3 25.39 -6.26 -47.23
N PHE A 4 26.21 -5.34 -46.72
CA PHE A 4 26.45 -5.23 -45.31
C PHE A 4 25.20 -4.63 -44.62
N LEU A 5 24.41 -5.49 -43.97
CA LEU A 5 23.42 -5.06 -43.00
C LEU A 5 24.19 -4.52 -41.77
N ALA A 6 24.38 -3.21 -41.74
CA ALA A 6 24.83 -2.54 -40.53
C ALA A 6 23.70 -2.69 -39.48
N SER A 7 23.94 -3.56 -38.49
CA SER A 7 23.12 -3.57 -37.27
C SER A 7 23.29 -2.22 -36.59
N ALA A 8 22.23 -1.40 -36.57
CA ALA A 8 22.20 -0.19 -35.76
C ALA A 8 22.49 -0.55 -34.29
N PRO A 9 23.37 0.16 -33.61
CA PRO A 9 23.57 -0.08 -32.19
C PRO A 9 22.22 0.13 -31.48
N SER A 10 21.73 -0.92 -30.83
CA SER A 10 20.65 -0.79 -29.89
C SER A 10 21.18 0.11 -28.77
N TYR A 11 20.79 1.38 -28.77
CA TYR A 11 20.99 2.27 -27.63
C TYR A 11 20.11 1.71 -26.51
N GLY A 12 20.65 0.77 -25.73
CA GLY A 12 20.05 0.34 -24.48
C GLY A 12 19.78 1.57 -23.62
N ALA A 13 18.64 1.61 -22.96
CA ALA A 13 18.32 2.72 -22.07
C ALA A 13 19.49 2.89 -21.09
N THR A 14 20.06 4.10 -21.04
CA THR A 14 21.12 4.41 -20.07
C THR A 14 20.57 5.34 -18.98
N PHE A 15 20.90 5.04 -17.75
CA PHE A 15 20.57 5.85 -16.60
C PHE A 15 21.72 6.76 -16.15
N GLU A 16 22.86 6.71 -16.86
CA GLU A 16 24.05 7.50 -16.54
C GLU A 16 23.74 9.00 -16.52
N GLY A 17 24.15 9.70 -15.46
CA GLY A 17 23.89 11.12 -15.28
C GLY A 17 22.42 11.50 -15.11
N LYS A 18 21.51 10.53 -14.98
CA LYS A 18 20.07 10.75 -14.79
C LYS A 18 19.68 10.66 -13.32
N THR A 19 18.47 11.10 -13.03
CA THR A 19 17.84 10.96 -11.72
C THR A 19 16.49 10.29 -11.87
N ILE A 20 16.25 9.24 -11.07
CA ILE A 20 14.97 8.56 -10.99
C ILE A 20 14.12 9.29 -9.96
N THR A 21 12.90 9.65 -10.33
CA THR A 21 11.89 10.18 -9.41
C THR A 21 10.96 9.06 -8.96
N ILE A 22 10.85 8.87 -7.64
CA ILE A 22 9.89 7.95 -7.03
C ILE A 22 8.72 8.76 -6.48
N VAL A 23 7.59 8.72 -7.17
CA VAL A 23 6.35 9.40 -6.75
C VAL A 23 5.67 8.58 -5.65
N VAL A 24 5.26 9.24 -4.57
CA VAL A 24 4.59 8.61 -3.42
C VAL A 24 3.24 9.25 -3.18
N GLY A 25 2.16 8.46 -3.18
CA GLY A 25 0.77 8.93 -3.05
C GLY A 25 0.36 9.44 -1.66
N TYR A 26 1.32 9.65 -0.74
CA TYR A 26 1.08 10.14 0.62
C TYR A 26 2.13 11.18 1.04
N LYS A 27 1.84 11.94 2.11
CA LYS A 27 2.81 12.84 2.73
C LYS A 27 3.99 12.07 3.35
N PRO A 28 5.14 12.74 3.57
CA PRO A 28 6.32 12.13 4.20
C PRO A 28 6.02 11.50 5.57
N GLY A 29 6.82 10.47 5.94
CA GLY A 29 6.84 9.83 7.26
C GLY A 29 5.96 8.60 7.41
N GLY A 30 4.96 8.39 6.52
CA GLY A 30 4.13 7.19 6.52
C GLY A 30 4.82 5.96 5.88
N GLY A 31 4.14 4.80 5.93
CA GLY A 31 4.69 3.54 5.42
C GLY A 31 5.14 3.62 3.96
N TYR A 32 4.32 4.14 3.05
CA TYR A 32 4.68 4.26 1.63
C TYR A 32 5.92 5.13 1.41
N ASP A 33 6.04 6.25 2.13
CA ASP A 33 7.20 7.14 2.04
C ASP A 33 8.49 6.46 2.54
N ARG A 34 8.40 5.72 3.66
CA ARG A 34 9.55 4.99 4.21
C ARG A 34 10.08 3.94 3.24
N TYR A 35 9.20 3.14 2.61
CA TYR A 35 9.60 2.15 1.60
C TYR A 35 10.18 2.83 0.36
N ALA A 36 9.59 3.91 -0.12
CA ALA A 36 10.11 4.65 -1.27
C ALA A 36 11.51 5.21 -1.02
N ARG A 37 11.78 5.76 0.18
CA ARG A 37 13.12 6.26 0.55
C ARG A 37 14.15 5.15 0.68
N LEU A 38 13.76 4.01 1.25
CA LEU A 38 14.63 2.85 1.31
C LEU A 38 15.00 2.37 -0.10
N ILE A 39 14.03 2.24 -1.01
CA ILE A 39 14.27 1.83 -2.39
C ILE A 39 15.08 2.88 -3.15
N ALA A 40 14.81 4.19 -2.97
CA ALA A 40 15.60 5.27 -3.58
C ALA A 40 17.09 5.19 -3.23
N LYS A 41 17.42 4.71 -2.04
CA LYS A 41 18.81 4.55 -1.59
C LYS A 41 19.53 3.38 -2.27
N TYR A 42 18.84 2.27 -2.52
CA TYR A 42 19.47 1.02 -2.97
C TYR A 42 19.24 0.69 -4.45
N LEU A 43 18.12 1.10 -5.05
CA LEU A 43 17.78 0.82 -6.45
C LEU A 43 18.87 1.28 -7.43
N PRO A 44 19.45 2.50 -7.30
CA PRO A 44 20.47 2.99 -8.21
C PRO A 44 21.69 2.08 -8.35
N LYS A 45 22.11 1.43 -7.28
CA LYS A 45 23.25 0.49 -7.24
C LYS A 45 23.15 -0.62 -8.29
N TYR A 46 21.93 -0.98 -8.67
CA TYR A 46 21.63 -2.09 -9.60
C TYR A 46 21.24 -1.62 -11.00
N LEU A 47 21.27 -0.31 -11.25
CA LEU A 47 20.99 0.27 -12.56
C LEU A 47 22.29 0.69 -13.28
N PRO A 48 22.39 0.50 -14.61
CA PRO A 48 23.54 0.98 -15.38
C PRO A 48 23.74 2.49 -15.18
N GLY A 49 24.98 2.91 -14.89
CA GLY A 49 25.32 4.30 -14.69
C GLY A 49 25.03 4.83 -13.28
N ASN A 50 24.52 4.00 -12.36
CA ASN A 50 24.26 4.37 -10.97
C ASN A 50 23.58 5.76 -10.83
N PRO A 51 22.35 5.95 -11.38
CA PRO A 51 21.66 7.24 -11.41
C PRO A 51 21.40 7.78 -10.00
N GLY A 52 21.11 9.09 -9.90
CA GLY A 52 20.50 9.63 -8.70
C GLY A 52 19.08 9.07 -8.47
N ALA A 53 18.57 9.13 -7.25
CA ALA A 53 17.16 8.86 -6.97
C ALA A 53 16.61 9.85 -5.95
N VAL A 54 15.40 10.35 -6.21
CA VAL A 54 14.69 11.29 -5.34
C VAL A 54 13.27 10.81 -5.09
N VAL A 55 12.73 11.13 -3.92
CA VAL A 55 11.33 10.84 -3.56
C VAL A 55 10.51 12.12 -3.65
N GLN A 56 9.40 12.07 -4.39
CA GLN A 56 8.44 13.16 -4.54
C GLN A 56 7.08 12.72 -3.98
N ASN A 57 6.66 13.36 -2.90
CA ASN A 57 5.35 13.10 -2.31
C ASN A 57 4.24 13.85 -3.04
N MET A 58 3.19 13.13 -3.44
CA MET A 58 2.01 13.65 -4.15
C MET A 58 0.74 13.10 -3.49
N PRO A 59 0.37 13.60 -2.31
CA PRO A 59 -0.80 13.12 -1.57
C PRO A 59 -2.10 13.59 -2.22
N GLY A 60 -3.20 12.90 -1.89
CA GLY A 60 -4.58 13.28 -2.22
C GLY A 60 -5.43 12.13 -2.71
N ALA A 61 -6.72 12.16 -2.37
CA ALA A 61 -7.74 11.17 -2.72
C ALA A 61 -7.25 9.72 -2.53
N SER A 62 -6.70 9.40 -1.37
CA SER A 62 -6.12 8.07 -1.04
C SER A 62 -5.17 7.52 -2.11
N SER A 63 -4.31 8.39 -2.68
CA SER A 63 -3.32 8.14 -3.75
C SER A 63 -3.87 8.14 -5.19
N VAL A 64 -5.15 8.39 -5.42
CA VAL A 64 -5.72 8.45 -6.78
C VAL A 64 -5.03 9.56 -7.59
N ILE A 65 -4.66 10.69 -6.97
CA ILE A 65 -3.94 11.78 -7.65
C ILE A 65 -2.58 11.29 -8.18
N ALA A 66 -1.79 10.62 -7.34
CA ALA A 66 -0.49 10.08 -7.73
C ALA A 66 -0.59 9.00 -8.81
N ALA A 67 -1.58 8.09 -8.69
CA ALA A 67 -1.83 7.06 -9.68
C ALA A 67 -2.24 7.65 -11.04
N ASN A 68 -3.12 8.64 -11.06
CA ASN A 68 -3.50 9.37 -12.29
C ASN A 68 -2.29 10.10 -12.92
N TYR A 69 -1.45 10.74 -12.11
CA TYR A 69 -0.23 11.39 -12.58
C TYR A 69 0.71 10.39 -13.26
N LEU A 70 0.99 9.27 -12.59
CA LEU A 70 1.85 8.20 -13.15
C LEU A 70 1.27 7.59 -14.41
N TYR A 71 -0.07 7.47 -14.51
CA TYR A 71 -0.73 6.87 -15.64
C TYR A 71 -0.77 7.77 -16.88
N SER A 72 -1.06 9.08 -16.69
CA SER A 72 -1.44 9.97 -17.78
C SER A 72 -0.44 11.08 -18.07
N ILE A 73 0.45 11.42 -17.11
CA ILE A 73 1.30 12.62 -17.19
C ILE A 73 2.79 12.28 -17.17
N ALA A 74 3.19 11.33 -16.31
CA ALA A 74 4.60 10.93 -16.19
C ALA A 74 5.11 10.33 -17.50
N LYS A 75 6.33 10.72 -17.91
CA LYS A 75 6.94 10.22 -19.15
C LYS A 75 7.29 8.74 -19.03
N PRO A 76 7.04 7.93 -20.08
CA PRO A 76 7.36 6.50 -20.08
C PRO A 76 8.82 6.20 -20.43
N ASP A 77 9.75 7.04 -20.00
CA ASP A 77 11.19 6.97 -20.30
C ASP A 77 12.00 6.14 -19.28
N GLY A 78 11.33 5.61 -18.24
CA GLY A 78 11.96 4.84 -17.18
C GLY A 78 12.57 5.68 -16.05
N LEU A 79 12.49 7.01 -16.10
CA LEU A 79 13.01 7.91 -15.07
C LEU A 79 11.99 8.29 -14.00
N THR A 80 10.73 7.91 -14.19
CA THR A 80 9.68 8.07 -13.19
C THR A 80 9.09 6.73 -12.85
N ILE A 81 9.11 6.38 -11.58
CA ILE A 81 8.37 5.25 -11.01
C ILE A 81 7.52 5.76 -9.85
N GLY A 82 6.62 4.94 -9.34
CA GLY A 82 5.86 5.38 -8.19
C GLY A 82 5.26 4.26 -7.37
N THR A 83 4.83 4.63 -6.18
CA THR A 83 4.09 3.80 -5.24
C THR A 83 2.85 4.53 -4.77
N PHE A 84 1.76 3.82 -4.69
CA PHE A 84 0.46 4.34 -4.29
C PHE A 84 -0.29 3.31 -3.45
N ASN A 85 -1.43 3.72 -2.90
CA ASN A 85 -2.27 2.86 -2.09
C ASN A 85 -2.65 1.58 -2.84
N ASN A 86 -2.41 0.42 -2.25
CA ASN A 86 -2.83 -0.87 -2.80
C ASN A 86 -4.35 -0.97 -3.01
N ALA A 87 -5.15 -0.26 -2.21
CA ALA A 87 -6.60 -0.20 -2.38
C ALA A 87 -7.06 0.55 -3.65
N THR A 88 -6.16 1.19 -4.41
CA THR A 88 -6.52 1.77 -5.73
C THR A 88 -7.09 0.74 -6.70
N VAL A 89 -6.82 -0.57 -6.51
CA VAL A 89 -7.46 -1.62 -7.30
C VAL A 89 -8.96 -1.73 -6.98
N VAL A 90 -9.35 -1.54 -5.72
CA VAL A 90 -10.76 -1.46 -5.32
C VAL A 90 -11.39 -0.18 -5.86
N ALA A 91 -10.67 0.95 -5.84
CA ALA A 91 -11.15 2.20 -6.43
C ALA A 91 -11.47 2.05 -7.93
N GLN A 92 -10.61 1.35 -8.68
CA GLN A 92 -10.87 1.03 -10.09
C GLN A 92 -12.07 0.07 -10.24
N LEU A 93 -12.15 -0.97 -9.41
CA LEU A 93 -13.23 -1.97 -9.45
C LEU A 93 -14.61 -1.33 -9.28
N ILE A 94 -14.77 -0.47 -8.27
CA ILE A 94 -16.04 0.19 -7.96
C ILE A 94 -16.25 1.49 -8.74
N LYS A 95 -15.35 1.80 -9.70
CA LYS A 95 -15.41 2.97 -10.60
C LYS A 95 -15.54 4.30 -9.85
N VAL A 96 -14.67 4.50 -8.87
CA VAL A 96 -14.62 5.75 -8.08
C VAL A 96 -14.44 6.94 -9.02
N GLU A 97 -15.21 8.00 -8.79
CA GLU A 97 -15.07 9.24 -9.54
C GLU A 97 -13.64 9.80 -9.43
N GLY A 98 -13.11 10.30 -10.54
CA GLY A 98 -11.74 10.80 -10.61
C GLY A 98 -10.66 9.74 -10.89
N VAL A 99 -10.98 8.44 -10.86
CA VAL A 99 -10.06 7.38 -11.33
C VAL A 99 -9.94 7.44 -12.86
N ARG A 100 -8.71 7.67 -13.35
CA ARG A 100 -8.38 7.78 -14.78
C ARG A 100 -7.29 6.81 -15.21
N PHE A 101 -6.91 5.88 -14.34
CA PHE A 101 -5.91 4.86 -14.60
C PHE A 101 -6.55 3.49 -14.83
N ASP A 102 -5.77 2.62 -15.46
CA ASP A 102 -6.04 1.19 -15.57
C ASP A 102 -4.82 0.43 -15.02
N LEU A 103 -4.99 -0.21 -13.87
CA LEU A 103 -3.89 -0.91 -13.17
C LEU A 103 -3.33 -2.07 -13.99
N THR A 104 -4.10 -2.62 -14.94
CA THR A 104 -3.63 -3.68 -15.84
C THR A 104 -2.65 -3.19 -16.89
N LYS A 105 -2.60 -1.87 -17.14
CA LYS A 105 -1.76 -1.23 -18.16
C LYS A 105 -0.49 -0.60 -17.61
N PHE A 106 -0.35 -0.46 -16.31
CA PHE A 106 0.90 0.01 -15.72
C PHE A 106 2.05 -0.96 -16.02
N ALA A 107 3.24 -0.42 -16.15
CA ALA A 107 4.47 -1.20 -16.18
C ALA A 107 4.90 -1.57 -14.76
N TRP A 108 4.38 -2.67 -14.23
CA TRP A 108 4.65 -3.13 -12.86
C TRP A 108 6.11 -3.53 -12.67
N LEU A 109 6.72 -3.06 -11.59
CA LEU A 109 8.00 -3.53 -11.08
C LEU A 109 7.79 -4.68 -10.06
N GLY A 110 6.61 -4.73 -9.45
CA GLY A 110 6.22 -5.67 -8.41
C GLY A 110 5.72 -4.96 -7.15
N SER A 111 5.73 -5.66 -6.03
CA SER A 111 5.51 -5.06 -4.71
C SER A 111 6.69 -5.33 -3.80
N ALA A 112 7.04 -4.36 -2.95
CA ALA A 112 8.15 -4.50 -1.99
C ALA A 112 7.73 -5.26 -0.72
N ALA A 113 6.43 -5.37 -0.46
CA ALA A 113 5.90 -6.12 0.68
C ALA A 113 4.47 -6.59 0.44
N SER A 114 4.11 -7.72 1.05
CA SER A 114 2.78 -8.00 1.56
C SER A 114 2.71 -7.50 3.01
N ASP A 115 1.52 -7.18 3.53
CA ASP A 115 1.41 -6.69 4.90
C ASP A 115 0.03 -7.01 5.49
N ALA A 116 -0.01 -7.25 6.78
CA ALA A 116 -1.26 -7.39 7.50
C ALA A 116 -1.87 -6.02 7.80
N VAL A 117 -3.19 -5.94 7.81
CA VAL A 117 -3.93 -4.81 8.39
C VAL A 117 -4.42 -5.20 9.77
N ILE A 118 -4.16 -4.35 10.74
CA ILE A 118 -4.56 -4.57 12.13
C ILE A 118 -5.34 -3.36 12.68
N LEU A 119 -6.21 -3.64 13.65
CA LEU A 119 -6.78 -2.63 14.54
C LEU A 119 -6.02 -2.66 15.86
N THR A 120 -5.60 -1.50 16.34
CA THR A 120 -4.91 -1.32 17.61
C THR A 120 -5.64 -0.31 18.50
N VAL A 121 -5.46 -0.48 19.80
CA VAL A 121 -5.92 0.45 20.84
C VAL A 121 -4.75 0.98 21.64
N ARG A 122 -4.85 2.17 22.23
CA ARG A 122 -3.85 2.68 23.17
C ARG A 122 -3.69 1.71 24.34
N SER A 123 -2.44 1.44 24.74
CA SER A 123 -2.15 0.46 25.79
C SER A 123 -2.60 0.90 27.20
N ASP A 124 -2.81 2.21 27.41
CA ASP A 124 -3.33 2.75 28.68
C ASP A 124 -4.84 2.53 28.85
N LEU A 125 -5.56 2.15 27.78
CA LEU A 125 -6.97 1.80 27.84
C LEU A 125 -7.18 0.36 28.33
N PRO A 126 -8.31 0.06 29.00
CA PRO A 126 -8.55 -1.25 29.59
C PRO A 126 -8.91 -2.36 28.59
N TYR A 127 -9.11 -2.02 27.30
CA TYR A 127 -9.60 -2.94 26.28
C TYR A 127 -8.47 -3.85 25.78
N ARG A 128 -8.67 -5.17 25.87
CA ARG A 128 -7.66 -6.19 25.54
C ARG A 128 -8.11 -7.15 24.45
N THR A 129 -9.40 -7.28 24.22
CA THR A 129 -10.01 -8.23 23.28
C THR A 129 -10.99 -7.53 22.34
N ALA A 130 -11.37 -8.20 21.24
CA ALA A 130 -12.41 -7.73 20.36
C ALA A 130 -13.76 -7.60 21.09
N GLU A 131 -14.05 -8.51 22.02
CA GLU A 131 -15.26 -8.51 22.83
C GLU A 131 -15.32 -7.32 23.80
N ASP A 132 -14.17 -6.90 24.37
CA ASP A 132 -14.11 -5.66 25.16
C ASP A 132 -14.49 -4.47 24.29
N LEU A 133 -13.90 -4.39 23.10
CA LEU A 133 -14.08 -3.27 22.18
C LEU A 133 -15.52 -3.16 21.65
N ARG A 134 -16.21 -4.29 21.43
CA ARG A 134 -17.63 -4.30 21.04
C ARG A 134 -18.58 -3.67 22.05
N LYS A 135 -18.20 -3.64 23.32
CA LYS A 135 -19.01 -3.04 24.40
C LYS A 135 -18.82 -1.53 24.50
N VAL A 136 -17.79 -0.99 23.83
CA VAL A 136 -17.47 0.44 23.87
C VAL A 136 -18.33 1.17 22.85
N LYS A 137 -18.88 2.32 23.26
CA LYS A 137 -19.62 3.22 22.38
C LYS A 137 -18.74 4.35 21.90
N GLN A 138 -18.84 4.69 20.60
CA GLN A 138 -18.13 5.81 20.00
C GLN A 138 -16.61 5.77 20.24
N PHE A 139 -15.99 4.57 20.14
CA PHE A 139 -14.55 4.42 20.26
C PHE A 139 -13.85 5.20 19.14
N VAL A 140 -12.99 6.16 19.50
CA VAL A 140 -12.43 7.14 18.56
C VAL A 140 -11.24 6.56 17.80
N ILE A 141 -11.34 6.48 16.47
CA ILE A 141 -10.29 5.99 15.59
C ILE A 141 -9.82 7.09 14.65
N GLY A 142 -8.52 7.43 14.69
CA GLY A 142 -7.91 8.34 13.72
C GLY A 142 -7.66 7.65 12.38
N THR A 143 -7.99 8.32 11.26
CA THR A 143 -7.86 7.76 9.91
C THR A 143 -7.31 8.76 8.89
N THR A 144 -6.67 8.27 7.84
CA THR A 144 -6.22 9.10 6.72
C THR A 144 -7.32 9.38 5.69
N GLY A 145 -8.54 8.90 5.95
CA GLY A 145 -9.70 9.09 5.11
C GLY A 145 -10.15 7.84 4.36
N PRO A 146 -11.36 7.90 3.78
CA PRO A 146 -11.95 6.82 3.01
C PRO A 146 -11.06 6.32 1.87
N GLY A 147 -11.14 5.03 1.56
CA GLY A 147 -10.27 4.37 0.57
C GLY A 147 -8.89 4.02 1.09
N SER A 148 -8.64 4.15 2.39
CA SER A 148 -7.42 3.69 3.03
C SER A 148 -7.70 2.61 4.07
N SER A 149 -6.73 1.72 4.31
CA SER A 149 -6.86 0.68 5.35
C SER A 149 -7.07 1.25 6.75
N THR A 150 -6.65 2.50 7.00
CA THR A 150 -6.88 3.17 8.29
C THR A 150 -8.34 3.50 8.52
N HIS A 151 -9.12 3.67 7.46
CA HIS A 151 -10.55 4.00 7.48
C HIS A 151 -11.41 2.77 7.16
N ASP A 152 -11.12 2.08 6.04
CA ASP A 152 -12.02 1.07 5.52
C ASP A 152 -12.07 -0.18 6.40
N PHE A 153 -10.94 -0.55 7.02
CA PHE A 153 -10.90 -1.69 7.93
C PHE A 153 -11.80 -1.50 9.17
N PRO A 154 -11.73 -0.40 9.94
CA PRO A 154 -12.66 -0.17 11.04
C PRO A 154 -14.10 0.09 10.57
N ALA A 155 -14.32 0.74 9.43
CA ALA A 155 -15.66 0.94 8.88
C ALA A 155 -16.36 -0.39 8.55
N LEU A 156 -15.65 -1.37 7.99
CA LEU A 156 -16.19 -2.70 7.74
C LEU A 156 -16.44 -3.49 9.05
N LEU A 157 -15.60 -3.30 10.06
CA LEU A 157 -15.84 -3.87 11.40
C LEU A 157 -17.09 -3.28 12.05
N GLU A 158 -17.31 -1.97 11.90
CA GLU A 158 -18.52 -1.29 12.38
C GLU A 158 -19.77 -1.86 11.68
N GLU A 159 -19.77 -1.90 10.34
CA GLU A 159 -20.92 -2.33 9.55
C GLU A 159 -21.24 -3.81 9.73
N PHE A 160 -20.23 -4.70 9.73
CA PHE A 160 -20.45 -6.14 9.62
C PHE A 160 -20.14 -6.95 10.88
N ALA A 161 -19.46 -6.35 11.89
CA ALA A 161 -19.04 -7.08 13.07
C ALA A 161 -19.52 -6.48 14.41
N GLY A 162 -20.43 -5.47 14.36
CA GLY A 162 -21.12 -4.93 15.52
C GLY A 162 -20.25 -4.07 16.45
N PHE A 163 -19.24 -3.40 15.90
CA PHE A 163 -18.47 -2.37 16.62
C PHE A 163 -19.18 -1.00 16.51
N ASP A 164 -18.84 -0.08 17.39
CA ASP A 164 -19.36 1.28 17.39
C ASP A 164 -18.17 2.26 17.45
N PHE A 165 -17.74 2.70 16.27
CA PHE A 165 -16.56 3.54 16.12
C PHE A 165 -16.93 4.96 15.72
N LYS A 166 -16.16 5.93 16.21
CA LYS A 166 -16.15 7.30 15.71
C LYS A 166 -14.89 7.49 14.88
N LEU A 167 -15.01 7.41 13.57
CA LEU A 167 -13.90 7.61 12.65
C LEU A 167 -13.61 9.10 12.50
N VAL A 168 -12.36 9.51 12.74
CA VAL A 168 -11.88 10.91 12.60
C VAL A 168 -10.94 10.94 11.39
N PRO A 169 -11.42 11.36 10.22
CA PRO A 169 -10.62 11.47 8.99
C PRO A 169 -9.78 12.74 8.96
N GLY A 170 -8.94 12.88 7.91
CA GLY A 170 -8.22 14.11 7.61
C GLY A 170 -6.75 14.14 8.05
N TYR A 171 -6.25 13.07 8.67
CA TYR A 171 -4.81 12.94 8.90
C TYR A 171 -4.07 12.70 7.58
N SER A 172 -3.03 13.49 7.33
CA SER A 172 -2.33 13.48 6.04
C SER A 172 -1.43 12.25 5.82
N SER A 173 -1.09 11.56 6.90
CA SER A 173 -0.30 10.32 6.88
C SER A 173 -0.61 9.44 8.08
N SER A 174 -0.20 8.18 7.99
CA SER A 174 -0.31 7.27 9.12
C SER A 174 0.58 7.67 10.32
N ALA A 175 1.62 8.48 10.09
CA ALA A 175 2.44 9.02 11.16
C ALA A 175 1.69 10.09 11.96
N ASP A 176 0.90 10.94 11.28
CA ASP A 176 0.07 11.96 11.96
C ASP A 176 -0.99 11.32 12.86
N VAL A 177 -1.59 10.20 12.42
CA VAL A 177 -2.52 9.42 13.26
C VAL A 177 -1.82 8.90 14.53
N MET A 178 -0.57 8.42 14.39
CA MET A 178 0.18 7.95 15.56
C MET A 178 0.53 9.08 16.53
N LEU A 179 0.83 10.28 16.04
CA LEU A 179 1.04 11.46 16.89
C LEU A 179 -0.22 11.84 17.65
N ALA A 180 -1.39 11.81 16.99
CA ALA A 180 -2.68 12.06 17.65
C ALA A 180 -2.97 11.01 18.73
N LEU A 181 -2.61 9.74 18.47
CA LEU A 181 -2.76 8.65 19.42
C LEU A 181 -1.84 8.82 20.63
N GLU A 182 -0.57 9.20 20.44
CA GLU A 182 0.37 9.53 21.53
C GLU A 182 -0.13 10.73 22.38
N ARG A 183 -0.80 11.72 21.75
CA ARG A 183 -1.42 12.87 22.43
C ARG A 183 -2.77 12.56 23.07
N LYS A 184 -3.26 11.31 22.91
CA LYS A 184 -4.56 10.85 23.41
C LYS A 184 -5.77 11.58 22.79
N GLU A 185 -5.60 12.10 21.59
CA GLU A 185 -6.68 12.73 20.80
C GLU A 185 -7.61 11.68 20.18
N VAL A 186 -7.09 10.46 19.94
CA VAL A 186 -7.82 9.29 19.47
C VAL A 186 -7.49 8.07 20.33
N ASP A 187 -8.38 7.07 20.35
CA ASP A 187 -8.27 5.89 21.20
C ASP A 187 -7.58 4.71 20.50
N GLY A 188 -7.68 4.67 19.19
CA GLY A 188 -7.14 3.59 18.38
C GLY A 188 -6.83 4.01 16.96
N ARG A 189 -6.25 3.05 16.25
CA ARG A 189 -5.89 3.16 14.84
C ARG A 189 -5.95 1.81 14.18
N ALA A 190 -6.43 1.76 12.93
CA ALA A 190 -6.19 0.64 12.03
C ALA A 190 -5.08 0.95 11.02
N GLY A 191 -4.60 -0.07 10.32
CA GLY A 191 -3.66 0.05 9.20
C GLY A 191 -2.57 -1.01 9.20
N SER A 192 -1.56 -0.77 8.38
CA SER A 192 -0.39 -1.63 8.17
C SER A 192 0.29 -2.05 9.47
N TYR A 193 0.48 -3.34 9.67
CA TYR A 193 1.19 -3.88 10.82
C TYR A 193 2.62 -3.33 10.91
N ASP A 194 3.36 -3.33 9.82
CA ASP A 194 4.72 -2.80 9.76
C ASP A 194 4.81 -1.32 10.19
N SER A 195 3.82 -0.53 9.80
CA SER A 195 3.76 0.89 10.19
C SER A 195 3.43 1.09 11.68
N ILE A 196 2.76 0.12 12.29
CA ILE A 196 2.32 0.19 13.70
C ILE A 196 3.30 -0.54 14.62
N LYS A 197 4.00 -1.55 14.12
CA LYS A 197 4.89 -2.41 14.92
C LYS A 197 5.88 -1.66 15.81
N PRO A 198 6.57 -0.57 15.37
CA PRO A 198 7.45 0.20 16.25
C PRO A 198 6.76 0.76 17.50
N PHE A 199 5.47 1.03 17.42
CA PHE A 199 4.67 1.56 18.54
C PHE A 199 4.15 0.44 19.44
N ILE A 200 3.90 -0.75 18.88
CA ILE A 200 3.62 -1.97 19.65
C ILE A 200 4.85 -2.35 20.47
N ASP A 201 6.03 -2.37 19.85
CA ASP A 201 7.30 -2.71 20.51
C ASP A 201 7.64 -1.73 21.67
N ARG A 202 7.23 -0.47 21.55
CA ARG A 202 7.35 0.56 22.60
C ARG A 202 6.25 0.48 23.67
N GLY A 203 5.27 -0.42 23.52
CA GLY A 203 4.15 -0.57 24.45
C GLY A 203 3.11 0.56 24.40
N LEU A 204 3.10 1.38 23.35
CA LEU A 204 2.16 2.50 23.20
C LEU A 204 0.77 2.06 22.75
N VAL A 205 0.72 1.03 21.91
CA VAL A 205 -0.51 0.44 21.39
C VAL A 205 -0.51 -1.07 21.52
N ARG A 206 -1.71 -1.65 21.55
CA ARG A 206 -1.95 -3.09 21.61
C ARG A 206 -2.78 -3.50 20.38
N PRO A 207 -2.35 -4.53 19.60
CA PRO A 207 -3.14 -5.06 18.50
C PRO A 207 -4.30 -5.90 19.05
N ILE A 208 -5.48 -5.78 18.44
CA ILE A 208 -6.73 -6.44 18.88
C ILE A 208 -7.32 -7.34 17.79
N ILE A 209 -7.32 -6.91 16.54
CA ILE A 209 -7.92 -7.61 15.39
C ILE A 209 -6.96 -7.49 14.22
N ARG A 210 -6.91 -8.50 13.37
CA ARG A 210 -6.20 -8.46 12.09
C ARG A 210 -7.08 -8.86 10.92
N ASN A 211 -6.68 -8.51 9.69
CA ASN A 211 -7.25 -9.11 8.50
C ASN A 211 -6.72 -10.56 8.32
N ARG A 212 -7.13 -11.25 7.25
CA ARG A 212 -6.67 -12.64 6.97
C ARG A 212 -5.17 -12.79 6.82
N THR A 213 -4.46 -11.74 6.38
CA THR A 213 -3.00 -11.77 6.29
C THR A 213 -2.40 -11.80 7.68
N SER A 214 -1.45 -12.72 7.91
CA SER A 214 -0.77 -12.88 9.21
C SER A 214 0.67 -12.40 9.11
N ALA A 215 1.26 -12.10 10.26
CA ALA A 215 2.66 -11.76 10.41
C ALA A 215 3.15 -12.23 11.79
N PRO A 216 4.47 -12.39 12.00
CA PRO A 216 5.02 -12.75 13.28
C PRO A 216 4.57 -11.83 14.42
N GLY A 217 4.02 -12.43 15.49
CA GLY A 217 3.54 -11.71 16.68
C GLY A 217 2.05 -11.36 16.68
N ILE A 218 1.33 -11.58 15.58
CA ILE A 218 -0.12 -11.34 15.48
C ILE A 218 -0.94 -12.55 15.02
N GLU A 219 -0.33 -13.72 14.95
CA GLU A 219 -0.96 -14.94 14.41
C GLU A 219 -2.24 -15.33 15.16
N LYS A 220 -2.24 -15.10 16.48
CA LYS A 220 -3.34 -15.48 17.39
C LYS A 220 -4.47 -14.45 17.46
N LEU A 221 -4.32 -13.28 16.81
CA LEU A 221 -5.38 -12.28 16.80
C LEU A 221 -6.60 -12.77 16.02
N PRO A 222 -7.82 -12.41 16.46
CA PRO A 222 -9.04 -12.65 15.70
C PRO A 222 -8.91 -12.08 14.27
N VAL A 223 -9.39 -12.87 13.29
CA VAL A 223 -9.47 -12.42 11.90
C VAL A 223 -10.81 -11.69 11.72
N ASP A 224 -10.76 -10.49 11.14
CA ASP A 224 -11.90 -9.59 10.96
C ASP A 224 -13.11 -10.27 10.30
N GLU A 225 -12.90 -10.96 9.19
CA GLU A 225 -13.97 -11.66 8.46
C GLU A 225 -14.66 -12.76 9.26
N ASN A 226 -13.98 -13.32 10.28
CA ASN A 226 -14.58 -14.31 11.18
C ASN A 226 -15.41 -13.65 12.31
N LEU A 227 -15.28 -12.34 12.48
CA LEU A 227 -16.11 -11.55 13.40
C LEU A 227 -17.39 -11.04 12.75
N ALA A 228 -17.51 -11.17 11.42
CA ALA A 228 -18.68 -10.73 10.68
C ALA A 228 -19.94 -11.52 11.09
N THR A 229 -21.07 -10.82 11.21
CA THR A 229 -22.37 -11.36 11.60
C THR A 229 -23.19 -11.90 10.44
N SER A 230 -22.69 -11.73 9.19
CA SER A 230 -23.35 -12.19 7.96
C SER A 230 -22.35 -12.78 6.96
N ALA A 231 -22.82 -13.69 6.09
CA ALA A 231 -22.01 -14.24 5.02
C ALA A 231 -21.55 -13.16 4.03
N GLN A 232 -22.38 -12.15 3.76
CA GLN A 232 -22.04 -11.01 2.92
C GLN A 232 -20.92 -10.19 3.53
N GLY A 233 -21.00 -9.86 4.82
CA GLY A 233 -19.93 -9.12 5.52
C GLY A 233 -18.61 -9.88 5.48
N LYS A 234 -18.63 -11.19 5.73
CA LYS A 234 -17.46 -12.05 5.62
C LYS A 234 -16.84 -11.98 4.22
N LEU A 235 -17.64 -12.06 3.16
CA LEU A 235 -17.15 -11.97 1.78
C LEU A 235 -16.54 -10.61 1.47
N ILE A 236 -17.21 -9.52 1.86
CA ILE A 236 -16.73 -8.15 1.62
C ILE A 236 -15.38 -7.89 2.32
N MET A 237 -15.26 -8.29 3.59
CA MET A 237 -14.00 -8.16 4.34
C MET A 237 -12.89 -9.01 3.69
N ALA A 238 -13.22 -10.21 3.24
CA ALA A 238 -12.29 -11.09 2.54
C ALA A 238 -11.75 -10.44 1.25
N VAL A 239 -12.64 -9.90 0.41
CA VAL A 239 -12.25 -9.22 -0.86
C VAL A 239 -11.44 -7.96 -0.58
N ASN A 240 -11.83 -7.18 0.43
CA ASN A 240 -11.08 -5.98 0.84
C ASN A 240 -9.65 -6.30 1.33
N ALA A 241 -9.42 -7.51 1.79
CA ALA A 241 -8.09 -7.96 2.23
C ALA A 241 -7.17 -8.40 1.07
N VAL A 242 -7.70 -8.76 -0.12
CA VAL A 242 -6.88 -9.28 -1.24
C VAL A 242 -5.74 -8.33 -1.63
N PRO A 243 -5.96 -7.00 -1.77
CA PRO A 243 -4.90 -6.06 -2.11
C PRO A 243 -3.74 -5.99 -1.13
N THR A 244 -3.89 -6.52 0.09
CA THR A 244 -2.82 -6.50 1.09
C THR A 244 -1.64 -7.43 0.74
N GLN A 245 -1.83 -8.33 -0.20
CA GLN A 245 -0.77 -9.16 -0.77
C GLN A 245 0.21 -8.35 -1.65
N ILE A 246 -0.18 -7.16 -2.12
CA ILE A 246 0.66 -6.20 -2.85
C ILE A 246 0.67 -4.85 -2.12
N TYR A 247 0.98 -4.88 -0.83
CA TYR A 247 0.78 -3.73 0.05
C TYR A 247 1.69 -2.54 -0.27
N ARG A 248 2.82 -2.76 -0.96
CA ARG A 248 3.76 -1.71 -1.37
C ARG A 248 4.05 -1.83 -2.88
N PRO A 249 3.04 -1.56 -3.75
CA PRO A 249 3.21 -1.67 -5.19
C PRO A 249 4.19 -0.62 -5.71
N PHE A 250 5.01 -1.03 -6.69
CA PHE A 250 5.85 -0.12 -7.45
C PHE A 250 5.59 -0.33 -8.94
N VAL A 251 5.35 0.77 -9.63
CA VAL A 251 5.03 0.80 -11.06
C VAL A 251 5.81 1.88 -11.77
N ALA A 252 5.99 1.71 -13.07
CA ALA A 252 6.34 2.77 -14.02
C ALA A 252 5.10 3.13 -14.88
N PRO A 253 5.10 4.28 -15.57
CA PRO A 253 4.02 4.68 -16.47
C PRO A 253 3.71 3.61 -17.53
N PRO A 254 2.46 3.54 -18.04
CA PRO A 254 2.14 2.72 -19.20
C PRO A 254 3.08 3.00 -20.36
N ALA A 255 3.32 2.00 -21.20
CA ALA A 255 4.21 2.08 -22.36
C ALA A 255 5.67 2.46 -22.05
N THR A 256 6.13 2.34 -20.82
CA THR A 256 7.57 2.46 -20.48
C THR A 256 8.38 1.54 -21.40
N ALA A 257 9.45 2.08 -22.00
CA ALA A 257 10.29 1.37 -22.97
C ALA A 257 10.76 0.02 -22.41
N LYS A 258 10.64 -1.04 -23.21
CA LYS A 258 10.86 -2.44 -22.77
C LYS A 258 12.22 -2.65 -22.11
N ASP A 259 13.28 -2.04 -22.66
CA ASP A 259 14.63 -2.18 -22.12
C ASP A 259 14.77 -1.47 -20.77
N ALA A 260 14.21 -0.26 -20.63
CA ALA A 260 14.18 0.47 -19.37
C ALA A 260 13.36 -0.29 -18.31
N LEU A 261 12.19 -0.81 -18.69
CA LEU A 261 11.36 -1.60 -17.79
C LEU A 261 12.06 -2.87 -17.32
N LYS A 262 12.74 -3.58 -18.22
CA LYS A 262 13.52 -4.78 -17.86
C LYS A 262 14.60 -4.42 -16.83
N MET A 263 15.38 -3.36 -17.07
CA MET A 263 16.42 -2.93 -16.14
C MET A 263 15.85 -2.49 -14.79
N LEU A 264 14.74 -1.77 -14.78
CA LEU A 264 14.05 -1.35 -13.54
C LEU A 264 13.55 -2.56 -12.74
N ARG A 265 12.95 -3.56 -13.39
CA ARG A 265 12.48 -4.81 -12.74
C ARG A 265 13.64 -5.60 -12.15
N ASP A 266 14.70 -5.80 -12.94
CA ASP A 266 15.90 -6.52 -12.49
C ASP A 266 16.55 -5.79 -11.30
N ALA A 267 16.68 -4.46 -11.37
CA ALA A 267 17.24 -3.63 -10.30
C ALA A 267 16.36 -3.63 -9.06
N PHE A 268 15.05 -3.56 -9.21
CA PHE A 268 14.08 -3.59 -8.10
C PHE A 268 14.16 -4.92 -7.35
N ALA A 269 14.12 -6.04 -8.07
CA ALA A 269 14.25 -7.37 -7.48
C ALA A 269 15.59 -7.56 -6.76
N LYS A 270 16.72 -7.09 -7.37
CA LYS A 270 18.05 -7.14 -6.75
C LYS A 270 18.13 -6.26 -5.51
N ALA A 271 17.58 -5.04 -5.57
CA ALA A 271 17.58 -4.11 -4.44
C ALA A 271 16.84 -4.70 -3.23
N LEU A 272 15.70 -5.35 -3.44
CA LEU A 272 14.93 -5.99 -2.37
C LEU A 272 15.58 -7.26 -1.80
N ASN A 273 16.62 -7.79 -2.44
CA ASN A 273 17.48 -8.88 -1.94
C ASN A 273 18.86 -8.40 -1.48
N ASP A 274 19.11 -7.07 -1.48
CA ASP A 274 20.37 -6.50 -1.00
C ASP A 274 20.48 -6.64 0.52
N LYS A 275 21.59 -7.20 1.00
CA LYS A 275 21.81 -7.46 2.44
C LYS A 275 21.77 -6.19 3.29
N ASP A 276 22.29 -5.08 2.75
CA ASP A 276 22.32 -3.80 3.45
C ASP A 276 20.91 -3.19 3.51
N LEU A 277 20.11 -3.32 2.41
CA LEU A 277 18.72 -2.93 2.40
C LEU A 277 17.93 -3.72 3.42
N LEU A 278 18.07 -5.04 3.44
CA LEU A 278 17.37 -5.91 4.38
C LEU A 278 17.72 -5.59 5.84
N ALA A 279 19.00 -5.34 6.13
CA ALA A 279 19.43 -4.95 7.47
C ALA A 279 18.89 -3.57 7.89
N GLU A 280 18.82 -2.60 6.95
CA GLU A 280 18.22 -1.29 7.21
C GLU A 280 16.71 -1.38 7.40
N ALA A 281 16.03 -2.21 6.59
CA ALA A 281 14.60 -2.49 6.71
C ALA A 281 14.28 -3.10 8.10
N GLU A 282 15.05 -4.09 8.54
CA GLU A 282 14.89 -4.73 9.84
C GLU A 282 15.05 -3.72 10.99
N LYS A 283 16.10 -2.88 10.96
CA LYS A 283 16.27 -1.78 11.93
C LYS A 283 15.09 -0.82 11.94
N GLY A 284 14.53 -0.55 10.75
CA GLY A 284 13.34 0.28 10.56
C GLY A 284 12.02 -0.45 10.87
N LYS A 285 12.05 -1.72 11.25
CA LYS A 285 10.84 -2.55 11.44
C LYS A 285 9.95 -2.56 10.19
N MET A 286 10.57 -2.67 9.03
CA MET A 286 9.89 -2.83 7.74
C MET A 286 10.12 -4.25 7.24
N THR A 287 9.05 -4.95 6.88
CA THR A 287 9.12 -6.27 6.27
C THR A 287 9.35 -6.15 4.77
N ILE A 288 10.38 -6.78 4.26
CA ILE A 288 10.60 -6.89 2.81
C ILE A 288 10.13 -8.28 2.36
N ASP A 289 9.12 -8.27 1.48
CA ASP A 289 8.53 -9.48 0.91
C ASP A 289 8.24 -9.20 -0.58
N TYR A 290 9.20 -9.54 -1.42
CA TYR A 290 9.12 -9.22 -2.84
C TYR A 290 8.04 -10.04 -3.54
N VAL A 291 7.07 -9.34 -4.12
CA VAL A 291 6.04 -9.90 -5.00
C VAL A 291 6.36 -9.53 -6.44
N SER A 292 6.49 -10.54 -7.32
CA SER A 292 6.85 -10.31 -8.72
C SER A 292 5.76 -9.53 -9.49
N PRO A 293 6.11 -8.84 -10.59
CA PRO A 293 5.14 -8.13 -11.43
C PRO A 293 4.00 -9.02 -11.93
N GLU A 294 4.32 -10.26 -12.30
CA GLU A 294 3.36 -11.24 -12.80
C GLU A 294 2.37 -11.66 -11.71
N HIS A 295 2.87 -11.86 -10.49
CA HIS A 295 2.01 -12.19 -9.36
C HIS A 295 1.16 -10.99 -8.93
N ALA A 296 1.72 -9.79 -8.92
CA ALA A 296 0.98 -8.55 -8.64
C ALA A 296 -0.18 -8.35 -9.63
N LEU A 297 0.05 -8.59 -10.93
CA LEU A 297 -0.99 -8.52 -11.95
C LEU A 297 -2.09 -9.59 -11.77
N LYS A 298 -1.75 -10.79 -11.29
CA LYS A 298 -2.75 -11.82 -10.94
C LYS A 298 -3.66 -11.34 -9.82
N ILE A 299 -3.09 -10.74 -8.77
CA ILE A 299 -3.85 -10.17 -7.65
C ILE A 299 -4.77 -9.03 -8.13
N VAL A 300 -4.25 -8.14 -8.99
CA VAL A 300 -5.07 -7.09 -9.62
C VAL A 300 -6.22 -7.70 -10.41
N ALA A 301 -5.95 -8.71 -11.23
CA ALA A 301 -6.99 -9.38 -12.03
C ALA A 301 -8.04 -10.09 -11.16
N GLU A 302 -7.62 -10.72 -10.05
CA GLU A 302 -8.53 -11.35 -9.08
C GLU A 302 -9.51 -10.33 -8.49
N VAL A 303 -9.02 -9.16 -8.08
CA VAL A 303 -9.88 -8.10 -7.54
C VAL A 303 -10.79 -7.54 -8.64
N LEU A 304 -10.26 -7.23 -9.82
CA LEU A 304 -11.07 -6.64 -10.90
C LEU A 304 -12.08 -7.64 -11.50
N GLY A 305 -11.90 -8.94 -11.31
CA GLY A 305 -12.79 -10.00 -11.76
C GLY A 305 -13.96 -10.32 -10.83
N GLN A 306 -14.18 -9.54 -9.77
CA GLN A 306 -15.28 -9.80 -8.84
C GLN A 306 -16.66 -9.69 -9.49
N PRO A 307 -17.65 -10.53 -9.09
CA PRO A 307 -19.01 -10.47 -9.60
C PRO A 307 -19.70 -9.12 -9.33
N ALA A 308 -20.66 -8.75 -10.16
CA ALA A 308 -21.33 -7.45 -10.13
C ALA A 308 -22.03 -7.14 -8.80
N ASP A 309 -22.61 -8.13 -8.15
CA ASP A 309 -23.25 -8.00 -6.83
C ASP A 309 -22.23 -7.71 -5.71
N VAL A 310 -21.05 -8.33 -5.76
CA VAL A 310 -19.91 -8.01 -4.87
C VAL A 310 -19.43 -6.60 -5.11
N VAL A 311 -19.29 -6.18 -6.38
CA VAL A 311 -18.87 -4.81 -6.74
C VAL A 311 -19.86 -3.78 -6.22
N GLN A 312 -21.17 -4.00 -6.41
CA GLN A 312 -22.21 -3.10 -5.91
C GLN A 312 -22.18 -2.98 -4.38
N THR A 313 -21.96 -4.10 -3.70
CA THR A 313 -21.87 -4.10 -2.23
C THR A 313 -20.61 -3.36 -1.76
N LEU A 314 -19.44 -3.63 -2.37
CA LEU A 314 -18.23 -2.88 -2.07
C LEU A 314 -18.42 -1.38 -2.28
N ALA A 315 -19.03 -0.96 -3.39
CA ALA A 315 -19.28 0.45 -3.69
C ALA A 315 -20.21 1.15 -2.69
N LYS A 316 -21.06 0.39 -1.99
CA LYS A 316 -21.91 0.93 -0.92
C LYS A 316 -21.10 1.32 0.32
N TYR A 317 -20.11 0.51 0.70
CA TYR A 317 -19.39 0.64 1.97
C TYR A 317 -17.99 1.22 1.83
N ILE A 318 -17.28 0.93 0.75
CA ILE A 318 -15.96 1.50 0.49
C ILE A 318 -16.12 2.80 -0.31
N LYS A 319 -15.70 3.88 0.29
CA LYS A 319 -15.73 5.21 -0.34
C LYS A 319 -14.30 5.68 -0.58
N PHE A 320 -14.13 6.54 -1.56
CA PHE A 320 -12.90 7.27 -1.83
C PHE A 320 -13.27 8.74 -1.96
N GLY A 321 -12.41 9.61 -1.53
CA GLY A 321 -12.63 11.05 -1.55
C GLY A 321 -12.34 11.68 -0.18
N ASP A 322 -12.36 12.98 -0.18
CA ASP A 322 -12.10 13.80 1.02
C ASP A 322 -13.30 13.79 1.98
#